data_529ab4aa89901c29a28ee2677799c342
#
_entry.id   529ab4aa89901c29a28ee2677799c342
#
_cell.length_a   1.000
_cell.length_b   1.000
_cell.length_c   1.000
_cell.angle_alpha   90.00
_cell.angle_beta   90.00
_cell.angle_gamma   90.00
#
_symmetry.space_group_name_H-M   'P 1'
#
loop_
_entity.id
_entity.type
_entity.pdbx_description
1 polymer ?
#
loop_
_entity_poly.entity_id
_entity_poly.type
_entity_poly.pdbx_seq_one_letter_code
_entity_poly.pdbx_strand_id
1 'polypeptide(L)'
;ISGISKSFFDNGEGMKGILVDAMADEYLFMMDDVLAENIKLLCAKKSWGVKKRFDAPKDFPLSQQSVIVAKTGVDGIKMTSGFMFEPVKTFGYILEFTTDEKVFNAQHDCSKCSNFDCPRRSNIKNGRFEVLSSYEYKPNFKEGDSAVCIDIGTTTVAFELVTDKGTLKTYRTINPQRRFGLDVLSRIESANRGRLDELSAVMRYTIISGYKKLTEEFGDTKKVVIAGNTTMVHLLMGYSCGTLGEYPFKSKHLGTLKTTLDKVTKSKVSPIETIVYGGISAFVGGDIVSGLYMSDFDKSDKVNMFIDL
;
A
#
# COMPACT_ATOMS: atom_id res chain seq x y z
N ILE A 1 -23.16 0.66 -6.53
CA ILE A 1 -21.82 0.18 -6.07
C ILE A 1 -21.57 0.62 -4.63
N SER A 2 -21.79 1.90 -4.27
CA SER A 2 -21.59 2.39 -2.88
C SER A 2 -22.38 1.60 -1.84
N GLY A 3 -23.61 1.15 -2.16
CA GLY A 3 -24.40 0.27 -1.28
C GLY A 3 -23.78 -1.12 -1.11
N ILE A 4 -23.15 -1.66 -2.16
CA ILE A 4 -22.47 -2.96 -2.11
C ILE A 4 -21.19 -2.85 -1.27
N SER A 5 -20.38 -1.80 -1.46
CA SER A 5 -19.20 -1.54 -0.65
C SER A 5 -19.57 -1.41 0.83
N LYS A 6 -20.60 -0.61 1.13
CA LYS A 6 -21.12 -0.46 2.51
C LYS A 6 -21.56 -1.80 3.10
N SER A 7 -22.30 -2.63 2.35
CA SER A 7 -22.73 -3.95 2.82
C SER A 7 -21.55 -4.85 3.21
N PHE A 8 -20.43 -4.79 2.49
CA PHE A 8 -19.21 -5.52 2.86
C PHE A 8 -18.60 -5.01 4.16
N PHE A 9 -18.57 -3.69 4.38
CA PHE A 9 -18.11 -3.12 5.66
C PHE A 9 -19.01 -3.53 6.82
N ASP A 10 -20.33 -3.44 6.64
CA ASP A 10 -21.32 -3.79 7.67
C ASP A 10 -21.26 -5.28 8.06
N ASN A 11 -20.83 -6.14 7.13
CA ASN A 11 -20.66 -7.58 7.34
C ASN A 11 -19.25 -7.96 7.83
N GLY A 12 -18.38 -7.00 8.14
CA GLY A 12 -17.00 -7.26 8.61
C GLY A 12 -16.02 -7.68 7.50
N GLU A 13 -16.42 -7.59 6.24
CA GLU A 13 -15.60 -7.91 5.06
C GLU A 13 -14.89 -6.66 4.49
N GLY A 14 -14.26 -5.87 5.35
CA GLY A 14 -13.74 -4.54 5.03
C GLY A 14 -12.82 -4.51 3.81
N MET A 15 -11.97 -5.53 3.60
CA MET A 15 -11.11 -5.60 2.42
C MET A 15 -11.90 -5.68 1.12
N LYS A 16 -13.00 -6.43 1.09
CA LYS A 16 -13.89 -6.46 -0.08
C LYS A 16 -14.58 -5.13 -0.29
N GLY A 17 -14.97 -4.47 0.81
CA GLY A 17 -15.54 -3.12 0.76
C GLY A 17 -14.59 -2.10 0.13
N ILE A 18 -13.31 -2.09 0.54
CA ILE A 18 -12.26 -1.22 -0.02
C ILE A 18 -12.04 -1.53 -1.51
N LEU A 19 -11.92 -2.81 -1.87
CA LEU A 19 -11.70 -3.22 -3.25
C LEU A 19 -12.84 -2.79 -4.17
N VAL A 20 -14.10 -3.02 -3.75
CA VAL A 20 -15.27 -2.61 -4.51
C VAL A 20 -15.35 -1.09 -4.65
N ASP A 21 -14.96 -0.35 -3.60
CA ASP A 21 -14.92 1.12 -3.64
C ASP A 21 -13.86 1.64 -4.62
N ALA A 22 -12.66 1.08 -4.60
CA ALA A 22 -11.59 1.41 -5.54
C ALA A 22 -11.94 1.04 -7.00
N MET A 23 -12.55 -0.13 -7.22
CA MET A 23 -13.05 -0.52 -8.55
C MET A 23 -14.13 0.44 -9.05
N ALA A 24 -14.98 0.95 -8.16
CA ALA A 24 -16.00 1.92 -8.51
C ALA A 24 -15.39 3.27 -8.95
N ASP A 25 -14.31 3.70 -8.31
CA ASP A 25 -13.58 4.90 -8.73
C ASP A 25 -12.93 4.72 -10.11
N GLU A 26 -12.28 3.59 -10.35
CA GLU A 26 -11.71 3.28 -11.67
C GLU A 26 -12.78 3.21 -12.76
N TYR A 27 -13.92 2.59 -12.47
CA TYR A 27 -15.04 2.53 -13.40
C TYR A 27 -15.58 3.94 -13.72
N LEU A 28 -15.70 4.81 -12.71
CA LEU A 28 -16.16 6.19 -12.89
C LEU A 28 -15.20 6.97 -13.80
N PHE A 29 -13.89 6.82 -13.63
CA PHE A 29 -12.91 7.45 -14.51
C PHE A 29 -12.93 6.90 -15.95
N MET A 30 -13.12 5.59 -16.12
CA MET A 30 -13.31 5.00 -17.45
C MET A 30 -14.55 5.56 -18.15
N MET A 31 -15.62 5.78 -17.41
CA MET A 31 -16.84 6.41 -17.94
C MET A 31 -16.58 7.87 -18.38
N ASP A 32 -15.74 8.62 -17.64
CA ASP A 32 -15.35 9.98 -18.05
C ASP A 32 -14.59 9.98 -19.37
N ASP A 33 -13.65 9.04 -19.55
CA ASP A 33 -12.91 8.87 -20.80
C ASP A 33 -13.84 8.53 -21.97
N VAL A 34 -14.77 7.59 -21.79
CA VAL A 34 -15.80 7.23 -22.79
C VAL A 34 -16.69 8.42 -23.11
N LEU A 35 -17.09 9.19 -22.12
CA LEU A 35 -17.91 10.39 -22.31
C LEU A 35 -17.15 11.45 -23.11
N ALA A 36 -15.86 11.67 -22.82
CA ALA A 36 -15.02 12.60 -23.57
C ALA A 36 -14.95 12.24 -25.06
N GLU A 37 -14.81 10.95 -25.41
CA GLU A 37 -14.82 10.49 -26.81
C GLU A 37 -16.19 10.72 -27.47
N ASN A 38 -17.31 10.46 -26.77
CA ASN A 38 -18.65 10.74 -27.29
C ASN A 38 -18.86 12.24 -27.51
N ILE A 39 -18.40 13.11 -26.59
CA ILE A 39 -18.45 14.56 -26.74
C ILE A 39 -17.66 14.99 -27.99
N LYS A 40 -16.48 14.40 -28.20
CA LYS A 40 -15.66 14.67 -29.40
C LYS A 40 -16.41 14.34 -30.70
N LEU A 41 -17.10 13.21 -30.75
CA LEU A 41 -17.93 12.84 -31.88
C LEU A 41 -19.10 13.79 -32.11
N LEU A 42 -19.75 14.26 -31.02
CA LEU A 42 -20.81 15.26 -31.11
C LEU A 42 -20.29 16.62 -31.58
N CYS A 43 -19.13 17.05 -31.09
CA CYS A 43 -18.46 18.27 -31.53
C CYS A 43 -18.16 18.22 -33.01
N ALA A 44 -17.57 17.12 -33.51
CA ALA A 44 -17.27 16.95 -34.93
C ALA A 44 -18.52 17.07 -35.82
N LYS A 45 -19.67 16.55 -35.38
CA LYS A 45 -20.94 16.67 -36.13
C LYS A 45 -21.49 18.08 -36.17
N LYS A 46 -21.08 18.96 -35.23
CA LYS A 46 -21.63 20.32 -35.07
C LYS A 46 -20.62 21.41 -35.45
N SER A 47 -19.42 21.02 -35.91
CA SER A 47 -18.31 21.94 -36.17
C SER A 47 -17.98 22.77 -34.93
N TRP A 48 -17.92 22.12 -33.79
CA TRP A 48 -17.56 22.74 -32.50
C TRP A 48 -16.26 22.16 -31.95
N GLY A 49 -15.60 22.90 -31.06
CA GLY A 49 -14.55 22.45 -30.18
C GLY A 49 -14.96 22.62 -28.71
N VAL A 50 -14.16 22.07 -27.81
CA VAL A 50 -14.28 22.27 -26.37
C VAL A 50 -13.14 23.16 -25.89
N LYS A 51 -13.45 24.37 -25.47
CA LYS A 51 -12.47 25.38 -25.07
C LYS A 51 -11.93 25.08 -23.65
N LYS A 52 -12.83 24.72 -22.73
CA LYS A 52 -12.45 24.47 -21.33
C LYS A 52 -13.46 23.56 -20.64
N ARG A 53 -12.95 22.74 -19.72
CA ARG A 53 -13.71 22.02 -18.70
C ARG A 53 -13.59 22.76 -17.36
N PHE A 54 -14.68 22.85 -16.64
CA PHE A 54 -14.76 23.43 -15.29
C PHE A 54 -15.18 22.36 -14.31
N ASP A 55 -14.42 22.17 -13.26
CA ASP A 55 -14.64 21.17 -12.20
C ASP A 55 -14.75 21.87 -10.82
N ALA A 56 -15.68 21.38 -9.98
CA ALA A 56 -15.73 21.79 -8.57
C ALA A 56 -14.76 20.96 -7.72
N PRO A 57 -14.18 21.50 -6.67
CA PRO A 57 -14.24 22.88 -6.18
C PRO A 57 -13.22 23.81 -6.84
N LYS A 58 -12.47 23.33 -7.81
CA LYS A 58 -11.34 24.02 -8.43
C LYS A 58 -11.77 25.30 -9.20
N ASP A 59 -12.76 25.19 -10.07
CA ASP A 59 -13.16 26.28 -10.96
C ASP A 59 -14.43 27.02 -10.44
N PHE A 60 -15.24 26.38 -9.60
CA PHE A 60 -16.41 26.95 -8.96
C PHE A 60 -16.74 26.26 -7.63
N PRO A 61 -17.44 26.95 -6.69
CA PRO A 61 -17.79 26.37 -5.40
C PRO A 61 -18.67 25.12 -5.50
N LEU A 62 -18.49 24.16 -4.57
CA LEU A 62 -19.30 22.94 -4.49
C LEU A 62 -20.81 23.24 -4.42
N SER A 63 -21.22 24.35 -3.81
CA SER A 63 -22.62 24.76 -3.73
C SER A 63 -23.30 24.93 -5.09
N GLN A 64 -22.53 25.25 -6.13
CA GLN A 64 -23.04 25.41 -7.49
C GLN A 64 -23.25 24.09 -8.23
N GLN A 65 -22.82 22.97 -7.68
CA GLN A 65 -23.14 21.65 -8.26
C GLN A 65 -24.64 21.35 -8.29
N SER A 66 -25.42 21.96 -7.39
CA SER A 66 -26.89 21.90 -7.43
C SER A 66 -27.48 22.42 -8.73
N VAL A 67 -26.82 23.43 -9.32
CA VAL A 67 -27.23 23.99 -10.62
C VAL A 67 -26.99 22.98 -11.74
N ILE A 68 -25.92 22.21 -11.68
CA ILE A 68 -25.62 21.14 -12.66
C ILE A 68 -26.72 20.09 -12.60
N VAL A 69 -27.07 19.59 -11.41
CA VAL A 69 -28.15 18.61 -11.24
C VAL A 69 -29.47 19.14 -11.78
N ALA A 70 -29.83 20.37 -11.43
CA ALA A 70 -31.08 20.99 -11.87
C ALA A 70 -31.15 21.20 -13.41
N LYS A 71 -29.99 21.50 -14.03
CA LYS A 71 -29.93 21.76 -15.49
C LYS A 71 -29.83 20.49 -16.33
N THR A 72 -29.24 19.44 -15.81
CA THR A 72 -29.14 18.17 -16.54
C THR A 72 -30.46 17.39 -16.53
N GLY A 73 -31.33 17.63 -15.56
CA GLY A 73 -32.61 16.91 -15.42
C GLY A 73 -32.42 15.41 -15.18
N VAL A 74 -31.28 14.99 -14.66
CA VAL A 74 -30.94 13.57 -14.42
C VAL A 74 -31.67 13.10 -13.17
N ASP A 75 -32.51 12.08 -13.33
CA ASP A 75 -33.16 11.41 -12.20
C ASP A 75 -32.19 10.55 -11.39
N GLY A 76 -32.42 10.47 -10.08
CA GLY A 76 -31.66 9.59 -9.18
C GLY A 76 -30.36 10.20 -8.62
N ILE A 77 -29.97 11.41 -9.03
CA ILE A 77 -28.87 12.16 -8.41
C ILE A 77 -29.44 13.23 -7.47
N LYS A 78 -29.04 13.16 -6.20
CA LYS A 78 -29.39 14.14 -5.17
C LYS A 78 -28.14 14.85 -4.66
N MET A 79 -28.37 15.93 -3.91
CA MET A 79 -27.31 16.67 -3.24
C MET A 79 -27.44 16.49 -1.72
N THR A 80 -26.34 16.20 -1.06
CA THR A 80 -26.27 16.25 0.41
C THR A 80 -26.24 17.70 0.91
N SER A 81 -26.45 17.91 2.20
CA SER A 81 -26.30 19.24 2.85
C SER A 81 -24.90 19.84 2.71
N GLY A 82 -23.87 19.02 2.50
CA GLY A 82 -22.49 19.42 2.22
C GLY A 82 -22.17 19.61 0.74
N PHE A 83 -23.18 19.66 -0.13
CA PHE A 83 -23.04 19.83 -1.58
C PHE A 83 -22.25 18.71 -2.28
N MET A 84 -22.30 17.51 -1.74
CA MET A 84 -21.76 16.31 -2.40
C MET A 84 -22.90 15.59 -3.15
N PHE A 85 -22.56 14.94 -4.25
CA PHE A 85 -23.52 14.10 -4.97
C PHE A 85 -23.92 12.86 -4.17
N GLU A 86 -25.15 12.44 -4.31
CA GLU A 86 -25.66 11.15 -3.86
C GLU A 86 -26.33 10.44 -5.05
N PRO A 87 -25.80 9.29 -5.49
CA PRO A 87 -24.71 8.49 -4.92
C PRO A 87 -23.34 9.19 -4.99
N VAL A 88 -22.47 8.87 -4.02
CA VAL A 88 -21.12 9.50 -3.88
C VAL A 88 -20.24 9.28 -5.11
N LYS A 89 -20.35 8.13 -5.76
CA LYS A 89 -19.62 7.81 -7.00
C LYS A 89 -20.32 8.46 -8.20
N THR A 90 -20.29 9.78 -8.21
CA THR A 90 -20.85 10.64 -9.27
C THR A 90 -19.91 11.81 -9.50
N PHE A 91 -19.72 12.20 -10.74
CA PHE A 91 -19.04 13.44 -11.08
C PHE A 91 -19.94 14.33 -11.94
N GLY A 92 -19.71 15.63 -11.86
CA GLY A 92 -20.38 16.63 -12.68
C GLY A 92 -19.39 17.74 -13.04
N TYR A 93 -19.43 18.18 -14.28
CA TYR A 93 -18.61 19.28 -14.76
C TYR A 93 -19.35 20.09 -15.82
N ILE A 94 -18.80 21.26 -16.15
CA ILE A 94 -19.33 22.16 -17.18
C ILE A 94 -18.30 22.23 -18.32
N LEU A 95 -18.77 22.19 -19.56
CA LEU A 95 -17.95 22.38 -20.75
C LEU A 95 -18.28 23.71 -21.43
N GLU A 96 -17.27 24.48 -21.73
CA GLU A 96 -17.36 25.65 -22.61
C GLU A 96 -17.01 25.25 -24.04
N PHE A 97 -17.94 25.41 -24.96
CA PHE A 97 -17.75 25.10 -26.37
C PHE A 97 -17.21 26.32 -27.14
N THR A 98 -16.57 26.05 -28.28
CA THR A 98 -16.03 27.07 -29.20
C THR A 98 -16.32 26.63 -30.63
N THR A 99 -16.29 27.61 -31.58
CA THR A 99 -16.36 27.34 -33.00
C THR A 99 -15.01 26.91 -33.61
N ASP A 100 -13.95 26.90 -32.83
CA ASP A 100 -12.66 26.35 -33.25
C ASP A 100 -12.64 24.84 -33.02
N GLU A 101 -12.87 24.09 -34.09
CA GLU A 101 -12.91 22.60 -34.07
C GLU A 101 -11.61 21.93 -33.68
N LYS A 102 -10.48 22.67 -33.75
CA LYS A 102 -9.15 22.12 -33.40
C LYS A 102 -8.90 22.10 -31.91
N VAL A 103 -9.69 22.81 -31.12
CA VAL A 103 -9.56 22.91 -29.67
C VAL A 103 -10.41 21.84 -29.01
N PHE A 104 -9.80 20.94 -28.23
CA PHE A 104 -10.53 19.95 -27.48
C PHE A 104 -9.94 19.73 -26.08
N ASN A 105 -10.42 20.48 -25.10
CA ASN A 105 -10.00 20.49 -23.72
C ASN A 105 -11.11 19.93 -22.78
N ALA A 106 -11.64 18.75 -23.12
CA ALA A 106 -12.68 18.10 -22.32
C ALA A 106 -12.13 17.32 -21.11
N GLN A 107 -10.82 17.06 -21.07
CA GLN A 107 -10.20 16.32 -19.97
C GLN A 107 -9.95 17.21 -18.75
N HIS A 108 -9.91 16.58 -17.58
CA HIS A 108 -9.59 17.26 -16.33
C HIS A 108 -8.16 17.84 -16.35
N ASP A 109 -8.02 19.13 -16.05
CA ASP A 109 -6.70 19.79 -15.95
C ASP A 109 -6.04 19.52 -14.59
N CYS A 110 -5.19 18.53 -14.54
CA CYS A 110 -4.45 18.14 -13.33
C CYS A 110 -3.37 19.16 -12.92
N SER A 111 -2.94 20.07 -13.80
CA SER A 111 -1.86 21.03 -13.50
C SER A 111 -2.25 22.02 -12.40
N LYS A 112 -3.54 22.35 -12.33
CA LYS A 112 -4.13 23.30 -11.37
C LYS A 112 -4.99 22.63 -10.29
N CYS A 113 -5.02 21.31 -10.27
CA CYS A 113 -5.82 20.56 -9.30
C CYS A 113 -5.16 20.57 -7.92
N SER A 114 -5.93 20.87 -6.89
CA SER A 114 -5.46 20.89 -5.50
C SER A 114 -5.31 19.48 -4.88
N ASN A 115 -5.86 18.44 -5.51
CA ASN A 115 -5.66 17.07 -5.07
C ASN A 115 -4.30 16.55 -5.54
N PHE A 116 -3.29 16.71 -4.71
CA PHE A 116 -1.92 16.28 -5.00
C PHE A 116 -1.75 14.77 -4.91
N ASP A 117 -2.59 14.09 -4.14
CA ASP A 117 -2.57 12.65 -3.90
C ASP A 117 -3.45 11.86 -4.89
N CYS A 118 -3.94 12.52 -5.95
CA CYS A 118 -4.78 11.86 -6.94
C CYS A 118 -3.97 10.86 -7.77
N PRO A 119 -4.32 9.57 -7.77
CA PRO A 119 -3.61 8.53 -8.50
C PRO A 119 -3.63 8.72 -10.03
N ARG A 120 -4.54 9.56 -10.53
CA ARG A 120 -4.68 9.88 -11.96
C ARG A 120 -4.13 11.25 -12.36
N ARG A 121 -3.29 11.85 -11.54
CA ARG A 121 -2.73 13.17 -11.86
C ARG A 121 -1.87 13.12 -13.13
N SER A 122 -2.30 13.77 -14.20
CA SER A 122 -1.69 13.67 -15.54
C SER A 122 -0.30 14.31 -15.67
N ASN A 123 0.15 15.12 -14.69
CA ASN A 123 1.53 15.63 -14.64
C ASN A 123 2.58 14.51 -14.54
N ILE A 124 2.14 13.29 -14.21
CA ILE A 124 2.95 12.08 -14.25
C ILE A 124 3.22 11.65 -15.71
N LYS A 125 2.38 12.03 -16.69
CA LYS A 125 2.52 11.57 -18.09
C LYS A 125 3.76 12.10 -18.82
N ASN A 126 4.42 13.14 -18.32
CA ASN A 126 5.66 13.69 -18.89
C ASN A 126 6.92 13.36 -18.07
N GLY A 127 6.78 12.74 -16.90
CA GLY A 127 7.89 12.17 -16.18
C GLY A 127 8.26 10.84 -16.86
N ARG A 128 9.47 10.72 -17.38
CA ARG A 128 10.05 9.41 -17.64
C ARG A 128 10.18 8.71 -16.30
N PHE A 129 9.28 7.76 -16.01
CA PHE A 129 9.54 6.79 -14.96
C PHE A 129 10.68 5.91 -15.50
N GLU A 130 11.85 6.07 -14.98
CA GLU A 130 12.82 5.00 -15.02
C GLU A 130 12.33 3.94 -14.03
N VAL A 131 11.70 2.90 -14.54
CA VAL A 131 11.48 1.69 -13.76
C VAL A 131 12.88 1.12 -13.56
N LEU A 132 13.43 1.30 -12.36
CA LEU A 132 14.64 0.61 -11.94
C LEU A 132 14.28 -0.88 -11.72
N SER A 133 13.96 -1.58 -12.81
CA SER A 133 13.45 -2.94 -12.81
C SER A 133 14.52 -4.00 -12.55
N SER A 134 15.79 -3.60 -12.37
CA SER A 134 16.86 -4.50 -12.03
C SER A 134 17.88 -3.81 -11.15
N TYR A 135 17.53 -3.68 -9.86
CA TYR A 135 18.57 -3.50 -8.87
C TYR A 135 19.32 -4.83 -8.75
N GLU A 136 20.44 -4.94 -9.45
CA GLU A 136 21.37 -6.04 -9.24
C GLU A 136 22.02 -5.83 -7.87
N TYR A 137 21.38 -6.36 -6.82
CA TYR A 137 21.95 -6.35 -5.48
C TYR A 137 23.26 -7.14 -5.51
N LYS A 138 24.37 -6.44 -5.34
CA LYS A 138 25.66 -7.03 -5.05
C LYS A 138 25.85 -7.03 -3.54
N PRO A 139 25.65 -8.17 -2.88
CA PRO A 139 25.85 -8.24 -1.44
C PRO A 139 27.31 -7.85 -1.13
N ASN A 140 27.49 -6.88 -0.22
CA ASN A 140 28.81 -6.50 0.26
C ASN A 140 29.25 -7.52 1.32
N PHE A 141 29.25 -8.81 0.95
CA PHE A 141 29.70 -9.91 1.79
C PHE A 141 31.20 -10.16 1.57
N LYS A 142 31.90 -10.35 2.67
CA LYS A 142 33.27 -10.83 2.61
C LYS A 142 33.26 -12.33 2.34
N GLU A 143 34.37 -12.85 1.83
CA GLU A 143 34.53 -14.28 1.62
C GLU A 143 34.20 -15.09 2.89
N GLY A 144 33.34 -16.07 2.73
CA GLY A 144 32.83 -16.93 3.80
C GLY A 144 31.74 -16.29 4.68
N ASP A 145 31.20 -15.12 4.34
CA ASP A 145 30.04 -14.59 5.01
C ASP A 145 28.78 -15.33 4.57
N SER A 146 27.85 -15.50 5.53
CA SER A 146 26.56 -16.11 5.30
C SER A 146 25.48 -15.52 6.20
N ALA A 147 24.27 -15.39 5.68
CA ALA A 147 23.12 -14.92 6.45
C ALA A 147 21.83 -15.62 6.02
N VAL A 148 20.90 -15.77 6.95
CA VAL A 148 19.49 -16.04 6.61
C VAL A 148 18.71 -14.74 6.76
N CYS A 149 18.11 -14.29 5.66
CA CYS A 149 17.20 -13.15 5.62
C CYS A 149 15.77 -13.65 5.74
N ILE A 150 14.98 -13.02 6.61
CA ILE A 150 13.59 -13.42 6.90
C ILE A 150 12.71 -12.19 6.74
N ASP A 151 11.73 -12.29 5.85
CA ASP A 151 10.67 -11.30 5.70
C ASP A 151 9.36 -11.84 6.28
N ILE A 152 8.81 -11.13 7.27
CA ILE A 152 7.57 -11.49 7.96
C ILE A 152 6.42 -10.66 7.40
N GLY A 153 5.90 -11.11 6.26
CA GLY A 153 4.67 -10.53 5.70
C GLY A 153 3.42 -10.96 6.44
N THR A 154 2.34 -10.23 6.27
CA THR A 154 1.03 -10.55 6.86
C THR A 154 0.48 -11.87 6.34
N THR A 155 0.71 -12.20 5.08
CA THR A 155 0.20 -13.43 4.44
C THR A 155 1.25 -14.52 4.38
N THR A 156 2.51 -14.19 4.13
CA THR A 156 3.60 -15.12 3.85
C THR A 156 4.82 -14.78 4.70
N VAL A 157 5.56 -15.79 5.13
CA VAL A 157 6.91 -15.61 5.69
C VAL A 157 7.90 -16.16 4.68
N ALA A 158 8.82 -15.31 4.23
CA ALA A 158 9.86 -15.66 3.27
C ALA A 158 11.21 -15.76 3.95
N PHE A 159 12.01 -16.71 3.50
CA PHE A 159 13.35 -17.00 4.00
C PHE A 159 14.30 -17.12 2.83
N GLU A 160 15.49 -16.55 2.97
CA GLU A 160 16.54 -16.61 1.98
C GLU A 160 17.91 -16.85 2.64
N LEU A 161 18.61 -17.89 2.22
CA LEU A 161 19.99 -18.16 2.59
C LEU A 161 20.92 -17.50 1.58
N VAL A 162 21.68 -16.53 2.03
CA VAL A 162 22.57 -15.72 1.21
C VAL A 162 24.03 -15.89 1.67
N THR A 163 24.94 -15.95 0.72
CA THR A 163 26.40 -16.02 0.95
C THR A 163 27.10 -14.95 0.12
N ASP A 164 28.42 -14.89 0.23
CA ASP A 164 29.30 -14.11 -0.64
C ASP A 164 29.15 -14.45 -2.13
N LYS A 165 28.61 -15.63 -2.46
CA LYS A 165 28.31 -16.09 -3.84
C LYS A 165 26.89 -15.79 -4.30
N GLY A 166 26.09 -15.14 -3.46
CA GLY A 166 24.68 -14.82 -3.73
C GLY A 166 23.71 -15.74 -2.98
N THR A 167 22.46 -15.77 -3.45
CA THR A 167 21.40 -16.58 -2.87
C THR A 167 21.59 -18.06 -3.18
N LEU A 168 21.71 -18.88 -2.13
CA LEU A 168 21.84 -20.33 -2.26
C LEU A 168 20.50 -21.06 -2.24
N LYS A 169 19.60 -20.66 -1.35
CA LYS A 169 18.33 -21.37 -1.12
C LYS A 169 17.25 -20.41 -0.65
N THR A 170 16.03 -20.60 -1.11
CA THR A 170 14.86 -19.85 -0.65
C THR A 170 13.79 -20.80 -0.10
N TYR A 171 13.03 -20.33 0.88
CA TYR A 171 11.89 -21.03 1.43
C TYR A 171 10.77 -20.04 1.76
N ARG A 172 9.54 -20.41 1.45
CA ARG A 172 8.36 -19.60 1.78
C ARG A 172 7.30 -20.46 2.43
N THR A 173 6.59 -19.88 3.38
CA THR A 173 5.45 -20.53 4.04
C THR A 173 4.36 -19.51 4.28
N ILE A 174 3.12 -20.00 4.36
CA ILE A 174 2.00 -19.15 4.77
C ILE A 174 2.24 -18.72 6.23
N ASN A 175 1.99 -17.45 6.53
CA ASN A 175 2.09 -16.95 7.89
C ASN A 175 1.01 -17.60 8.77
N PRO A 176 1.40 -18.46 9.76
CA PRO A 176 0.44 -19.23 10.53
C PRO A 176 -0.36 -18.38 11.53
N GLN A 177 0.02 -17.12 11.74
CA GLN A 177 -0.78 -16.18 12.53
C GLN A 177 -2.13 -15.85 11.87
N ARG A 178 -2.35 -16.24 10.61
CA ARG A 178 -3.65 -16.10 9.92
C ARG A 178 -4.81 -16.76 10.66
N ARG A 179 -4.57 -17.80 11.46
CA ARG A 179 -5.59 -18.43 12.29
C ARG A 179 -6.11 -17.53 13.43
N PHE A 180 -5.39 -16.45 13.75
CA PHE A 180 -5.76 -15.47 14.78
C PHE A 180 -6.37 -14.21 14.17
N GLY A 181 -6.17 -13.98 12.87
CA GLY A 181 -6.67 -12.85 12.11
C GLY A 181 -6.07 -12.83 10.71
N LEU A 182 -6.88 -12.53 9.70
CA LEU A 182 -6.45 -12.52 8.30
C LEU A 182 -5.59 -11.29 7.95
N ASP A 183 -5.79 -10.19 8.66
CA ASP A 183 -5.12 -8.91 8.47
C ASP A 183 -4.42 -8.44 9.75
N VAL A 184 -3.75 -7.28 9.66
CA VAL A 184 -2.99 -6.68 10.75
C VAL A 184 -3.91 -6.30 11.93
N LEU A 185 -5.06 -5.68 11.66
CA LEU A 185 -5.97 -5.18 12.70
C LEU A 185 -6.60 -6.33 13.50
N SER A 186 -7.06 -7.37 12.83
CA SER A 186 -7.64 -8.54 13.48
C SER A 186 -6.61 -9.29 14.36
N ARG A 187 -5.32 -9.27 14.00
CA ARG A 187 -4.24 -9.82 14.84
C ARG A 187 -3.93 -8.94 16.04
N ILE A 188 -3.94 -7.61 15.88
CA ILE A 188 -3.81 -6.65 16.98
C ILE A 188 -4.96 -6.89 17.98
N GLU A 189 -6.18 -6.98 17.50
CA GLU A 189 -7.34 -7.25 18.33
C GLU A 189 -7.21 -8.60 19.08
N SER A 190 -6.80 -9.65 18.38
CA SER A 190 -6.56 -10.96 18.98
C SER A 190 -5.48 -10.90 20.07
N ALA A 191 -4.37 -10.16 19.81
CA ALA A 191 -3.32 -9.96 20.81
C ALA A 191 -3.84 -9.20 22.04
N ASN A 192 -4.64 -8.14 21.82
CA ASN A 192 -5.24 -7.34 22.90
C ASN A 192 -6.28 -8.12 23.72
N ARG A 193 -6.89 -9.14 23.14
CA ARG A 193 -7.77 -10.11 23.83
C ARG A 193 -7.02 -11.22 24.59
N GLY A 194 -5.71 -11.05 24.80
CA GLY A 194 -4.90 -11.96 25.61
C GLY A 194 -4.22 -13.11 24.83
N ARG A 195 -4.27 -13.13 23.48
CA ARG A 195 -3.65 -14.16 22.68
C ARG A 195 -2.26 -13.81 22.13
N LEU A 196 -1.62 -12.79 22.69
CA LEU A 196 -0.29 -12.32 22.27
C LEU A 196 0.77 -13.42 22.35
N ASP A 197 0.77 -14.20 23.44
CA ASP A 197 1.76 -15.26 23.64
C ASP A 197 1.60 -16.38 22.59
N GLU A 198 0.37 -16.73 22.21
CA GLU A 198 0.12 -17.73 21.17
C GLU A 198 0.58 -17.22 19.79
N LEU A 199 0.28 -15.95 19.46
CA LEU A 199 0.73 -15.29 18.23
C LEU A 199 2.27 -15.25 18.15
N SER A 200 2.92 -14.92 19.27
CA SER A 200 4.37 -14.91 19.37
C SER A 200 4.98 -16.29 19.23
N ALA A 201 4.43 -17.27 19.93
CA ALA A 201 4.94 -18.65 19.93
C ALA A 201 4.90 -19.28 18.54
N VAL A 202 3.79 -19.11 17.82
CA VAL A 202 3.64 -19.70 16.49
C VAL A 202 4.59 -19.04 15.48
N MET A 203 4.85 -17.74 15.58
CA MET A 203 5.81 -17.08 14.70
C MET A 203 7.24 -17.50 15.03
N ARG A 204 7.62 -17.55 16.30
CA ARG A 204 8.95 -18.04 16.74
C ARG A 204 9.23 -19.46 16.26
N TYR A 205 8.23 -20.33 16.36
CA TYR A 205 8.33 -21.70 15.83
C TYR A 205 8.54 -21.69 14.31
N THR A 206 7.82 -20.83 13.59
CA THR A 206 7.94 -20.71 12.13
C THR A 206 9.34 -20.25 11.73
N ILE A 207 9.90 -19.26 12.44
CA ILE A 207 11.27 -18.79 12.20
C ILE A 207 12.29 -19.91 12.40
N ILE A 208 12.21 -20.65 13.51
CA ILE A 208 13.12 -21.77 13.79
C ILE A 208 13.00 -22.85 12.71
N SER A 209 11.79 -23.24 12.36
CA SER A 209 11.54 -24.29 11.37
C SER A 209 12.05 -23.89 9.99
N GLY A 210 11.81 -22.64 9.56
CA GLY A 210 12.32 -22.12 8.30
C GLY A 210 13.84 -22.01 8.28
N TYR A 211 14.45 -21.50 9.36
CA TYR A 211 15.89 -21.41 9.51
C TYR A 211 16.53 -22.81 9.39
N LYS A 212 16.07 -23.78 10.17
CA LYS A 212 16.60 -25.15 10.13
C LYS A 212 16.49 -25.79 8.75
N LYS A 213 15.33 -25.60 8.09
CA LYS A 213 15.10 -26.12 6.74
C LYS A 213 16.06 -25.55 5.70
N LEU A 214 16.46 -24.28 5.84
CA LEU A 214 17.44 -23.67 4.94
C LEU A 214 18.86 -24.10 5.24
N THR A 215 19.19 -24.30 6.50
CA THR A 215 20.57 -24.53 6.97
C THR A 215 20.89 -26.01 7.20
N GLU A 216 19.93 -26.92 6.95
CA GLU A 216 20.08 -28.36 7.19
C GLU A 216 21.35 -28.96 6.54
N GLU A 217 21.64 -28.54 5.29
CA GLU A 217 22.81 -29.01 4.53
C GLU A 217 23.99 -28.04 4.61
N PHE A 218 23.74 -26.79 4.96
CA PHE A 218 24.74 -25.71 4.97
C PHE A 218 25.42 -25.56 6.33
N GLY A 219 24.71 -25.87 7.42
CA GLY A 219 25.12 -25.54 8.79
C GLY A 219 24.69 -24.15 9.24
N ASP A 220 25.08 -23.76 10.45
CA ASP A 220 24.71 -22.47 11.01
C ASP A 220 25.33 -21.30 10.21
N THR A 221 24.53 -20.29 9.95
CA THR A 221 25.00 -19.04 9.31
C THR A 221 25.62 -18.08 10.33
N LYS A 222 26.43 -17.14 9.86
CA LYS A 222 27.02 -16.13 10.75
C LYS A 222 26.00 -15.16 11.29
N LYS A 223 24.93 -14.90 10.54
CA LYS A 223 23.94 -13.87 10.85
C LYS A 223 22.54 -14.28 10.44
N VAL A 224 21.55 -13.77 11.17
CA VAL A 224 20.13 -13.77 10.79
C VAL A 224 19.64 -12.33 10.73
N VAL A 225 18.90 -11.98 9.69
CA VAL A 225 18.30 -10.66 9.50
C VAL A 225 16.80 -10.84 9.36
N ILE A 226 16.02 -10.12 10.16
CA ILE A 226 14.57 -10.22 10.20
C ILE A 226 13.98 -8.85 9.89
N ALA A 227 13.12 -8.77 8.88
CA ALA A 227 12.31 -7.62 8.55
C ALA A 227 10.83 -7.99 8.60
N GLY A 228 9.98 -7.00 8.69
CA GLY A 228 8.52 -7.13 8.66
C GLY A 228 7.87 -5.82 9.07
N ASN A 229 6.57 -5.71 8.82
CA ASN A 229 5.85 -4.52 9.27
C ASN A 229 5.84 -4.41 10.80
N THR A 230 5.57 -3.20 11.30
CA THR A 230 5.66 -2.91 12.74
C THR A 230 4.88 -3.89 13.60
N THR A 231 3.67 -4.27 13.17
CA THR A 231 2.84 -5.22 13.91
C THR A 231 3.44 -6.62 13.93
N MET A 232 3.93 -7.12 12.78
CA MET A 232 4.52 -8.46 12.71
C MET A 232 5.76 -8.56 13.61
N VAL A 233 6.58 -7.51 13.67
CA VAL A 233 7.72 -7.46 14.59
C VAL A 233 7.26 -7.44 16.06
N HIS A 234 6.21 -6.66 16.40
CA HIS A 234 5.65 -6.67 17.77
C HIS A 234 5.13 -8.04 18.16
N LEU A 235 4.38 -8.70 17.28
CA LEU A 235 3.87 -10.04 17.52
C LEU A 235 4.96 -11.10 17.66
N LEU A 236 6.05 -11.01 16.87
CA LEU A 236 7.22 -11.88 17.03
C LEU A 236 7.87 -11.72 18.40
N MET A 237 8.15 -10.46 18.77
CA MET A 237 8.86 -10.14 19.99
C MET A 237 8.02 -10.31 21.26
N GLY A 238 6.68 -10.36 21.12
CA GLY A 238 5.74 -10.38 22.23
C GLY A 238 5.55 -9.02 22.86
N TYR A 239 5.70 -7.94 22.08
CA TYR A 239 5.43 -6.59 22.52
C TYR A 239 3.94 -6.28 22.46
N SER A 240 3.45 -5.49 23.43
CA SER A 240 2.06 -5.07 23.45
C SER A 240 1.67 -4.34 22.16
N CYS A 241 0.53 -4.72 21.59
CA CYS A 241 -0.05 -4.10 20.40
C CYS A 241 -1.17 -3.09 20.74
N GLY A 242 -1.41 -2.80 22.03
CA GLY A 242 -2.57 -2.00 22.48
C GLY A 242 -2.67 -0.63 21.82
N THR A 243 -1.55 0.02 21.55
CA THR A 243 -1.53 1.36 20.94
C THR A 243 -1.32 1.36 19.41
N LEU A 244 -1.16 0.19 18.79
CA LEU A 244 -0.97 0.09 17.33
C LEU A 244 -2.29 0.14 16.56
N GLY A 245 -3.38 -0.35 17.16
CA GLY A 245 -4.71 -0.41 16.54
C GLY A 245 -5.63 0.77 16.87
N GLU A 246 -5.21 1.68 17.73
CA GLU A 246 -6.01 2.80 18.22
C GLU A 246 -5.29 4.14 18.07
N TYR A 247 -6.05 5.18 17.72
CA TYR A 247 -5.50 6.53 17.65
C TYR A 247 -4.86 6.94 18.99
N PRO A 248 -3.68 7.52 19.00
CA PRO A 248 -2.89 8.09 17.92
C PRO A 248 -1.88 7.12 17.23
N PHE A 249 -2.12 5.82 17.23
CA PHE A 249 -1.34 4.78 16.54
C PHE A 249 0.17 4.84 16.86
N LYS A 250 0.50 4.73 18.15
CA LYS A 250 1.89 4.83 18.60
C LYS A 250 2.52 3.45 18.80
N SER A 251 3.66 3.22 18.22
CA SER A 251 4.53 2.09 18.55
C SER A 251 5.50 2.48 19.67
N LYS A 252 5.70 1.58 20.63
CA LYS A 252 6.70 1.75 21.70
C LYS A 252 8.10 1.24 21.29
N HIS A 253 8.17 0.42 20.26
CA HIS A 253 9.38 -0.28 19.84
C HIS A 253 9.58 -0.11 18.32
N LEU A 254 10.28 0.95 17.94
CA LEU A 254 10.59 1.29 16.54
C LEU A 254 12.06 1.06 16.18
N GLY A 255 12.95 0.98 17.20
CA GLY A 255 14.38 0.82 16.96
C GLY A 255 14.78 -0.56 16.45
N THR A 256 15.83 -0.59 15.64
CA THR A 256 16.48 -1.84 15.22
C THR A 256 17.10 -2.57 16.42
N LEU A 257 16.77 -3.83 16.59
CA LEU A 257 17.26 -4.66 17.68
C LEU A 257 18.42 -5.55 17.19
N LYS A 258 19.57 -5.43 17.85
CA LYS A 258 20.70 -6.35 17.68
C LYS A 258 20.70 -7.33 18.85
N THR A 259 20.60 -8.62 18.57
CA THR A 259 20.44 -9.68 19.57
C THR A 259 20.94 -11.02 19.01
N THR A 260 20.42 -12.13 19.52
CA THR A 260 20.74 -13.49 19.05
C THR A 260 19.47 -14.29 18.76
N LEU A 261 19.56 -15.28 17.87
CA LEU A 261 18.40 -16.05 17.39
C LEU A 261 17.67 -16.79 18.52
N ASP A 262 18.41 -17.34 19.46
CA ASP A 262 17.86 -17.99 20.67
C ASP A 262 17.02 -17.05 21.51
N LYS A 263 17.44 -15.78 21.64
CA LYS A 263 16.69 -14.73 22.38
C LYS A 263 15.42 -14.30 21.65
N VAL A 264 15.50 -14.09 20.33
CA VAL A 264 14.34 -13.73 19.51
C VAL A 264 13.29 -14.85 19.56
N THR A 265 13.73 -16.09 19.38
CA THR A 265 12.84 -17.24 19.26
C THR A 265 12.50 -17.88 20.61
N LYS A 266 13.17 -17.45 21.71
CA LYS A 266 13.05 -18.04 23.05
C LYS A 266 13.21 -19.56 23.04
N SER A 267 14.17 -20.05 22.28
CA SER A 267 14.38 -21.47 22.04
C SER A 267 15.86 -21.89 22.21
N LYS A 268 16.10 -23.18 22.36
CA LYS A 268 17.43 -23.77 22.44
C LYS A 268 18.00 -23.97 21.02
N VAL A 269 18.43 -22.89 20.39
CA VAL A 269 19.18 -22.88 19.12
C VAL A 269 20.52 -22.17 19.34
N SER A 270 21.45 -22.30 18.38
CA SER A 270 22.71 -21.58 18.43
C SER A 270 22.50 -20.07 18.58
N PRO A 271 23.31 -19.36 19.41
CA PRO A 271 23.17 -17.94 19.65
C PRO A 271 23.75 -17.11 18.47
N ILE A 272 23.15 -17.26 17.30
CA ILE A 272 23.56 -16.59 16.07
C ILE A 272 23.22 -15.12 16.14
N GLU A 273 24.15 -14.23 15.74
CA GLU A 273 23.89 -12.79 15.66
C GLU A 273 22.63 -12.52 14.85
N THR A 274 21.69 -11.83 15.44
CA THR A 274 20.38 -11.55 14.83
C THR A 274 20.07 -10.06 14.87
N ILE A 275 19.71 -9.52 13.71
CA ILE A 275 19.25 -8.15 13.57
C ILE A 275 17.76 -8.20 13.23
N VAL A 276 16.93 -7.57 14.06
CA VAL A 276 15.53 -7.35 13.75
C VAL A 276 15.37 -5.89 13.37
N TYR A 277 15.07 -5.62 12.10
CA TYR A 277 14.91 -4.26 11.61
C TYR A 277 13.72 -3.57 12.24
N GLY A 278 13.96 -2.35 12.69
CA GLY A 278 12.93 -1.46 13.22
C GLY A 278 12.21 -0.70 12.13
N GLY A 279 11.06 -0.12 12.49
CA GLY A 279 10.29 0.79 11.64
C GLY A 279 10.49 2.26 12.02
N ILE A 280 9.82 3.14 11.29
CA ILE A 280 9.78 4.58 11.54
C ILE A 280 8.50 4.98 12.30
N SER A 281 7.42 4.23 12.09
CA SER A 281 6.12 4.51 12.70
C SER A 281 5.31 3.22 12.88
N ALA A 282 4.09 3.34 13.39
CA ALA A 282 3.15 2.22 13.45
C ALA A 282 2.82 1.63 12.07
N PHE A 283 2.90 2.44 11.02
CA PHE A 283 2.55 2.07 9.64
C PHE A 283 3.75 1.83 8.72
N VAL A 284 4.95 2.28 9.11
CA VAL A 284 6.18 2.11 8.33
C VAL A 284 7.12 1.22 9.11
N GLY A 285 7.09 -0.05 8.79
CA GLY A 285 7.86 -1.11 9.47
C GLY A 285 9.25 -1.32 8.91
N GLY A 286 9.92 -2.36 9.41
CA GLY A 286 11.26 -2.72 8.99
C GLY A 286 11.34 -3.27 7.56
N ASP A 287 10.25 -3.79 7.02
CA ASP A 287 10.08 -4.18 5.61
C ASP A 287 10.29 -2.98 4.69
N ILE A 288 9.53 -1.91 4.89
CA ILE A 288 9.66 -0.66 4.10
C ILE A 288 11.04 -0.03 4.31
N VAL A 289 11.51 0.06 5.56
CA VAL A 289 12.81 0.67 5.88
C VAL A 289 13.95 -0.08 5.20
N SER A 290 13.94 -1.42 5.20
CA SER A 290 14.95 -2.22 4.51
C SER A 290 14.92 -2.03 2.99
N GLY A 291 13.73 -1.96 2.39
CA GLY A 291 13.55 -1.68 0.97
C GLY A 291 14.06 -0.29 0.57
N LEU A 292 13.74 0.74 1.36
CA LEU A 292 14.24 2.11 1.15
C LEU A 292 15.76 2.19 1.27
N TYR A 293 16.35 1.52 2.26
CA TYR A 293 17.80 1.46 2.43
C TYR A 293 18.51 0.82 1.23
N MET A 294 17.92 -0.25 0.69
CA MET A 294 18.45 -0.95 -0.46
C MET A 294 18.32 -0.21 -1.78
N SER A 295 17.31 0.67 -1.90
CA SER A 295 17.04 1.44 -3.12
C SER A 295 17.95 2.67 -3.29
N ASP A 296 18.82 2.99 -2.32
CA ASP A 296 19.68 4.18 -2.31
C ASP A 296 18.91 5.51 -2.54
N PHE A 297 17.64 5.56 -2.13
CA PHE A 297 16.77 6.74 -2.34
C PHE A 297 17.30 7.99 -1.63
N ASP A 298 17.99 7.80 -0.51
CA ASP A 298 18.65 8.86 0.26
C ASP A 298 19.85 9.49 -0.48
N LYS A 299 20.38 8.83 -1.50
CA LYS A 299 21.49 9.30 -2.33
C LYS A 299 21.06 9.99 -3.63
N SER A 300 19.77 10.06 -3.88
CA SER A 300 19.20 10.60 -5.12
C SER A 300 18.68 12.01 -4.91
N ASP A 301 19.09 12.96 -5.77
CA ASP A 301 18.53 14.31 -5.82
C ASP A 301 17.16 14.38 -6.54
N LYS A 302 16.63 13.23 -6.98
CA LYS A 302 15.33 13.11 -7.66
C LYS A 302 14.21 12.80 -6.66
N VAL A 303 12.98 13.09 -7.04
CA VAL A 303 11.80 12.57 -6.33
C VAL A 303 11.67 11.09 -6.66
N ASN A 304 11.79 10.26 -5.63
CA ASN A 304 11.70 8.80 -5.74
C ASN A 304 10.38 8.30 -5.15
N MET A 305 9.87 7.19 -5.67
CA MET A 305 8.70 6.50 -5.15
C MET A 305 9.07 5.03 -4.90
N PHE A 306 8.85 4.58 -3.68
CA PHE A 306 8.95 3.17 -3.31
C PHE A 306 7.52 2.60 -3.20
N ILE A 307 7.29 1.48 -3.87
CA ILE A 307 6.00 0.78 -3.86
C ILE A 307 6.26 -0.63 -3.33
N ASP A 308 5.62 -0.95 -2.23
CA ASP A 308 5.56 -2.28 -1.63
C ASP A 308 4.13 -2.83 -1.81
N LEU A 309 3.99 -4.04 -2.39
CA LEU A 309 2.71 -4.65 -2.80
C LEU A 309 2.36 -5.88 -1.96
#